data_02cdd82d9c346ec11708ad388e85990c
#
_entry.id   02cdd82d9c346ec11708ad388e85990c
#
_cell.length_a   1.000
_cell.length_b   1.000
_cell.length_c   1.000
_cell.angle_alpha   90.00
_cell.angle_beta   90.00
_cell.angle_gamma   90.00
#
_symmetry.space_group_name_H-M   'P 1'
#
loop_
_entity.id
_entity.type
_entity.pdbx_description
1 polymer ?
#
loop_
_entity_poly.entity_id
_entity_poly.type
_entity_poly.pdbx_seq_one_letter_code
_entity_poly.pdbx_strand_id
1 'polypeptide(L)'
;QDSYSFVDSVMEAPLPTYGFDYSLVKSQDNDTAYNALITYVIPESPAAKAGLQRGDWIMKVDTSYISKKYETQLLQGTIARELSMGIWKEVEVEPEEGEEVPEERVMVYKVVPNGITLDLGAAQSIEDQPVHKYEILTLNDGTKVGYLMYNSFTAGTSADPEKYNDKLREVSTKFKEANVKATILDLRYNAGGSLDCVQLLATILVPSARMGTPMAYLEY
;
A
#
# COMPACT_ATOMS: atom_id res chain seq x y z
N GLN A 1 3.47 -1.70 36.15
CA GLN A 1 3.64 -0.29 35.70
C GLN A 1 4.21 -0.30 34.30
N ASP A 2 3.44 -0.76 33.34
CA ASP A 2 3.82 -0.65 31.95
C ASP A 2 3.11 0.56 31.38
N SER A 3 3.78 1.71 31.53
CA SER A 3 3.44 2.88 30.75
C SER A 3 3.67 2.52 29.29
N TYR A 4 2.60 2.28 28.55
CA TYR A 4 2.61 2.54 27.12
C TYR A 4 2.79 4.07 26.98
N SER A 5 4.02 4.52 27.12
CA SER A 5 4.40 5.81 26.60
C SER A 5 4.34 5.62 25.07
N PHE A 6 3.25 6.06 24.45
CA PHE A 6 3.38 6.60 23.12
C PHE A 6 4.46 7.67 23.28
N VAL A 7 5.66 7.29 22.86
CA VAL A 7 6.74 8.24 22.71
C VAL A 7 6.16 9.25 21.74
N ASP A 8 5.98 10.47 22.21
CA ASP A 8 6.02 11.63 21.33
C ASP A 8 7.33 11.49 20.58
N SER A 9 7.28 10.76 19.46
CA SER A 9 8.38 10.76 18.53
C SER A 9 8.45 12.20 18.08
N VAL A 10 9.46 12.89 18.57
CA VAL A 10 9.95 14.10 17.93
C VAL A 10 9.97 13.71 16.46
N MET A 11 9.07 14.30 15.67
CA MET A 11 8.91 13.90 14.28
C MET A 11 10.15 14.37 13.55
N GLU A 12 11.16 13.51 13.56
CA GLU A 12 12.25 13.60 12.60
C GLU A 12 11.62 13.51 11.20
N ALA A 13 12.20 14.22 10.25
CA ALA A 13 11.76 14.11 8.87
C ALA A 13 11.65 12.63 8.48
N PRO A 14 10.60 12.22 7.74
CA PRO A 14 10.42 10.81 7.38
C PRO A 14 11.71 10.26 6.78
N LEU A 15 12.09 9.05 7.18
CA LEU A 15 13.28 8.40 6.62
C LEU A 15 13.15 8.28 5.10
N PRO A 16 14.25 8.43 4.36
CA PRO A 16 14.21 8.25 2.91
C PRO A 16 13.69 6.87 2.53
N THR A 17 12.73 6.82 1.60
CA THR A 17 12.14 5.61 1.07
C THR A 17 11.97 5.71 -0.44
N TYR A 18 11.86 4.59 -1.13
CA TYR A 18 11.41 4.56 -2.52
C TYR A 18 9.91 4.78 -2.65
N GLY A 19 9.16 4.57 -1.56
CA GLY A 19 7.73 4.82 -1.48
C GLY A 19 6.87 3.70 -2.04
N PHE A 20 7.23 2.45 -1.79
CA PHE A 20 6.38 1.29 -2.05
C PHE A 20 6.50 0.23 -0.96
N ASP A 21 5.42 -0.54 -0.78
CA ASP A 21 5.38 -1.76 0.00
C ASP A 21 5.19 -2.98 -0.89
N TYR A 22 5.62 -4.14 -0.42
CA TYR A 22 5.61 -5.38 -1.18
C TYR A 22 5.41 -6.61 -0.32
N SER A 23 5.03 -7.70 -0.97
CA SER A 23 5.05 -9.05 -0.40
C SER A 23 6.00 -9.92 -1.20
N LEU A 24 6.89 -10.66 -0.51
CA LEU A 24 7.79 -11.61 -1.16
C LEU A 24 7.08 -12.92 -1.44
N VAL A 25 7.13 -13.34 -2.69
CA VAL A 25 6.65 -14.63 -3.16
C VAL A 25 7.85 -15.44 -3.67
N LYS A 26 8.00 -16.67 -3.20
CA LYS A 26 9.11 -17.53 -3.62
C LYS A 26 9.07 -17.75 -5.14
N SER A 27 10.20 -17.60 -5.81
CA SER A 27 10.32 -17.92 -7.24
C SER A 27 10.15 -19.42 -7.44
N GLN A 28 9.48 -19.83 -8.53
CA GLN A 28 9.36 -21.22 -8.91
C GLN A 28 10.55 -21.71 -9.77
N ASP A 29 11.27 -20.78 -10.38
CA ASP A 29 12.41 -21.08 -11.25
C ASP A 29 13.77 -21.02 -10.51
N ASN A 30 13.78 -20.51 -9.26
CA ASN A 30 15.00 -20.36 -8.48
C ASN A 30 14.69 -20.48 -6.99
N ASP A 31 15.12 -21.57 -6.37
CA ASP A 31 14.83 -21.90 -4.98
C ASP A 31 15.34 -20.89 -3.93
N THR A 32 16.31 -20.08 -4.29
CA THR A 32 16.91 -19.07 -3.41
C THR A 32 16.36 -17.66 -3.65
N ALA A 33 15.59 -17.49 -4.75
CA ALA A 33 15.06 -16.21 -5.18
C ALA A 33 13.59 -16.01 -4.79
N TYR A 34 13.22 -14.74 -4.73
CA TYR A 34 11.85 -14.27 -4.52
C TYR A 34 11.50 -13.23 -5.58
N ASN A 35 10.22 -13.12 -5.87
CA ASN A 35 9.64 -12.02 -6.62
C ASN A 35 8.89 -11.12 -5.63
N ALA A 36 9.00 -9.80 -5.79
CA ALA A 36 8.27 -8.85 -4.95
C ALA A 36 6.98 -8.43 -5.65
N LEU A 37 5.83 -8.79 -5.08
CA LEU A 37 4.52 -8.28 -5.47
C LEU A 37 4.29 -6.93 -4.83
N ILE A 38 4.09 -5.88 -5.61
CA ILE A 38 3.83 -4.55 -5.09
C ILE A 38 2.41 -4.48 -4.52
N THR A 39 2.31 -4.13 -3.25
CA THR A 39 1.04 -4.05 -2.52
C THR A 39 0.54 -2.62 -2.37
N TYR A 40 1.46 -1.65 -2.36
CA TYR A 40 1.18 -0.24 -2.14
C TYR A 40 2.25 0.63 -2.79
N VAL A 41 1.87 1.82 -3.30
CA VAL A 41 2.79 2.83 -3.80
C VAL A 41 2.35 4.20 -3.30
N ILE A 42 3.25 4.92 -2.65
CA ILE A 42 3.01 6.29 -2.16
C ILE A 42 2.97 7.23 -3.35
N PRO A 43 1.92 8.06 -3.49
CA PRO A 43 1.87 9.07 -4.53
C PRO A 43 3.09 10.01 -4.51
N GLU A 44 3.52 10.48 -5.67
CA GLU A 44 4.68 11.38 -5.86
C GLU A 44 6.03 10.82 -5.40
N SER A 45 6.08 9.55 -4.98
CA SER A 45 7.30 8.86 -4.60
C SER A 45 8.21 8.57 -5.79
N PRO A 46 9.51 8.21 -5.58
CA PRO A 46 10.35 7.67 -6.63
C PRO A 46 9.73 6.48 -7.35
N ALA A 47 9.08 5.58 -6.63
CA ALA A 47 8.37 4.44 -7.20
C ALA A 47 7.19 4.86 -8.10
N ALA A 48 6.37 5.81 -7.64
CA ALA A 48 5.26 6.35 -8.45
C ALA A 48 5.78 7.05 -9.71
N LYS A 49 6.86 7.83 -9.59
CA LYS A 49 7.50 8.52 -10.73
C LYS A 49 8.14 7.56 -11.74
N ALA A 50 8.65 6.41 -11.26
CA ALA A 50 9.12 5.33 -12.12
C ALA A 50 7.98 4.58 -12.83
N GLY A 51 6.73 4.82 -12.45
CA GLY A 51 5.55 4.15 -13.02
C GLY A 51 5.17 2.84 -12.32
N LEU A 52 5.79 2.52 -11.18
CA LEU A 52 5.45 1.34 -10.40
C LEU A 52 4.03 1.46 -9.86
N GLN A 53 3.27 0.37 -9.92
CA GLN A 53 1.88 0.31 -9.50
C GLN A 53 1.62 -0.91 -8.62
N ARG A 54 0.55 -0.84 -7.83
CA ARG A 54 0.04 -2.01 -7.11
C ARG A 54 -0.31 -3.13 -8.08
N GLY A 55 0.15 -4.34 -7.76
CA GLY A 55 -0.03 -5.54 -8.59
C GLY A 55 1.15 -5.84 -9.50
N ASP A 56 2.11 -4.91 -9.62
CA ASP A 56 3.34 -5.15 -10.36
C ASP A 56 4.24 -6.17 -9.65
N TRP A 57 5.07 -6.84 -10.44
CA TRP A 57 6.03 -7.82 -9.96
C TRP A 57 7.45 -7.38 -10.27
N ILE A 58 8.29 -7.28 -9.24
CA ILE A 58 9.73 -7.08 -9.38
C ILE A 58 10.41 -8.43 -9.28
N MET A 59 11.20 -8.81 -10.27
CA MET A 59 11.96 -10.06 -10.32
C MET A 59 13.43 -9.86 -9.93
N LYS A 60 14.02 -8.74 -10.34
CA LYS A 60 15.40 -8.39 -10.02
C LYS A 60 15.51 -6.90 -9.69
N VAL A 61 16.52 -6.58 -8.89
CA VAL A 61 16.97 -5.21 -8.64
C VAL A 61 18.40 -5.11 -9.13
N ASP A 62 18.68 -4.17 -10.02
CA ASP A 62 19.89 -4.12 -10.84
C ASP A 62 20.02 -5.44 -11.62
N THR A 63 21.06 -6.22 -11.40
CA THR A 63 21.24 -7.56 -11.99
C THR A 63 20.97 -8.70 -11.02
N SER A 64 20.60 -8.38 -9.77
CA SER A 64 20.51 -9.32 -8.65
C SER A 64 19.10 -9.85 -8.46
N TYR A 65 18.95 -11.16 -8.28
CA TYR A 65 17.71 -11.73 -7.77
C TYR A 65 17.46 -11.31 -6.32
N ILE A 66 16.21 -11.10 -5.98
CA ILE A 66 15.80 -10.76 -4.62
C ILE A 66 15.91 -12.02 -3.76
N SER A 67 16.58 -11.92 -2.63
CA SER A 67 16.66 -12.98 -1.62
C SER A 67 16.39 -12.41 -0.24
N LYS A 68 15.90 -13.22 0.69
CA LYS A 68 15.63 -12.78 2.07
C LYS A 68 16.84 -12.14 2.76
N LYS A 69 18.04 -12.55 2.38
CA LYS A 69 19.29 -12.01 2.94
C LYS A 69 19.55 -10.57 2.50
N TYR A 70 19.19 -10.23 1.26
CA TYR A 70 19.49 -8.93 0.65
C TYR A 70 18.25 -8.09 0.38
N GLU A 71 17.07 -8.55 0.80
CA GLU A 71 15.77 -7.88 0.62
C GLU A 71 15.81 -6.40 1.01
N THR A 72 16.18 -6.12 2.26
CA THR A 72 16.24 -4.75 2.77
C THR A 72 17.20 -3.88 1.97
N GLN A 73 18.39 -4.39 1.64
CA GLN A 73 19.37 -3.65 0.86
C GLN A 73 18.89 -3.33 -0.55
N LEU A 74 18.15 -4.25 -1.18
CA LEU A 74 17.67 -4.12 -2.57
C LEU A 74 16.40 -3.29 -2.66
N LEU A 75 15.42 -3.54 -1.79
CA LEU A 75 14.08 -2.99 -1.90
C LEU A 75 13.79 -1.82 -0.93
N GLN A 76 14.62 -1.63 0.10
CA GLN A 76 14.50 -0.57 1.10
C GLN A 76 15.78 0.28 1.22
N GLY A 77 16.63 0.24 0.20
CA GLY A 77 17.85 1.02 0.13
C GLY A 77 17.60 2.50 -0.14
N THR A 78 18.68 3.26 -0.36
CA THR A 78 18.60 4.72 -0.57
C THR A 78 19.12 5.18 -1.91
N ILE A 79 19.88 4.36 -2.63
CA ILE A 79 20.47 4.70 -3.94
C ILE A 79 19.51 4.39 -5.09
N ALA A 80 19.70 5.04 -6.22
CA ALA A 80 18.94 4.71 -7.44
C ALA A 80 19.15 3.23 -7.85
N ARG A 81 18.11 2.60 -8.39
CA ARG A 81 18.07 1.19 -8.77
C ARG A 81 17.40 1.00 -10.12
N GLU A 82 17.74 -0.07 -10.79
CA GLU A 82 17.01 -0.58 -11.94
C GLU A 82 16.16 -1.78 -11.52
N LEU A 83 14.87 -1.78 -11.86
CA LEU A 83 13.95 -2.86 -11.54
C LEU A 83 13.62 -3.66 -12.79
N SER A 84 13.94 -4.97 -12.81
CA SER A 84 13.46 -5.87 -13.85
C SER A 84 12.09 -6.39 -13.48
N MET A 85 11.11 -6.13 -14.34
CA MET A 85 9.70 -6.43 -14.07
C MET A 85 9.27 -7.78 -14.61
N GLY A 86 8.24 -8.34 -13.99
CA GLY A 86 7.63 -9.59 -14.39
C GLY A 86 6.11 -9.49 -14.51
N ILE A 87 5.51 -10.55 -14.99
CA ILE A 87 4.07 -10.73 -15.07
C ILE A 87 3.68 -12.11 -14.55
N TRP A 88 2.64 -12.17 -13.75
CA TRP A 88 2.02 -13.42 -13.32
C TRP A 88 1.17 -13.98 -14.45
N LYS A 89 1.54 -15.13 -15.00
CA LYS A 89 0.77 -15.78 -16.05
C LYS A 89 0.91 -17.30 -16.03
N GLU A 90 -0.01 -17.94 -16.71
CA GLU A 90 0.03 -19.36 -16.98
C GLU A 90 1.07 -19.67 -18.06
N VAL A 91 1.93 -20.65 -17.80
CA VAL A 91 2.95 -21.13 -18.72
C VAL A 91 2.95 -22.64 -18.77
N GLU A 92 3.31 -23.20 -19.91
CA GLU A 92 3.53 -24.64 -20.07
C GLU A 92 4.85 -25.01 -19.36
N VAL A 93 4.82 -26.10 -18.61
CA VAL A 93 6.04 -26.70 -18.01
C VAL A 93 6.72 -27.52 -19.09
N GLU A 94 7.92 -27.11 -19.49
CA GLU A 94 8.75 -27.90 -20.37
C GLU A 94 9.37 -29.04 -19.54
N PRO A 95 9.35 -30.31 -20.06
CA PRO A 95 10.00 -31.44 -19.40
C PRO A 95 11.50 -31.19 -19.29
N GLU A 96 12.13 -31.69 -18.22
CA GLU A 96 13.59 -31.60 -18.08
C GLU A 96 14.29 -32.43 -19.14
N GLU A 97 15.54 -32.08 -19.47
CA GLU A 97 16.33 -32.76 -20.48
C GLU A 97 16.50 -34.26 -20.15
N GLY A 98 15.86 -35.11 -20.95
CA GLY A 98 15.86 -36.57 -20.76
C GLY A 98 14.58 -37.12 -20.10
N GLU A 99 13.62 -36.33 -19.77
CA GLU A 99 12.30 -36.78 -19.37
C GLU A 99 11.39 -37.05 -20.56
N GLU A 100 10.49 -38.02 -20.43
CA GLU A 100 9.45 -38.26 -21.45
C GLU A 100 8.50 -37.08 -21.50
N VAL A 101 8.20 -36.58 -22.69
CA VAL A 101 7.21 -35.52 -22.90
C VAL A 101 5.84 -36.06 -22.45
N PRO A 102 5.18 -35.47 -21.44
CA PRO A 102 3.87 -35.95 -21.01
C PRO A 102 2.84 -35.83 -22.14
N GLU A 103 1.90 -36.81 -22.21
CA GLU A 103 0.80 -36.76 -23.18
C GLU A 103 -0.12 -35.57 -22.98
N GLU A 104 -0.25 -35.09 -21.74
CA GLU A 104 -1.00 -33.90 -21.38
C GLU A 104 -0.06 -32.76 -20.97
N ARG A 105 -0.33 -31.54 -21.50
CA ARG A 105 0.43 -30.34 -21.17
C ARG A 105 0.18 -29.95 -19.72
N VAL A 106 1.24 -29.83 -18.95
CA VAL A 106 1.17 -29.34 -17.57
C VAL A 106 1.31 -27.82 -17.58
N MET A 107 0.26 -27.12 -17.14
CA MET A 107 0.23 -25.66 -17.04
C MET A 107 0.42 -25.24 -15.60
N VAL A 108 1.26 -24.24 -15.36
CA VAL A 108 1.46 -23.63 -14.02
C VAL A 108 1.41 -22.11 -14.10
N TYR A 109 0.96 -21.49 -13.02
CA TYR A 109 1.04 -20.04 -12.90
C TYR A 109 2.35 -19.64 -12.23
N LYS A 110 3.13 -18.78 -12.88
CA LYS A 110 4.36 -18.22 -12.31
C LYS A 110 4.64 -16.80 -12.79
N VAL A 111 5.55 -16.11 -12.09
CA VAL A 111 6.07 -14.81 -12.53
C VAL A 111 7.14 -15.05 -13.59
N VAL A 112 6.95 -14.47 -14.76
CA VAL A 112 7.93 -14.52 -15.85
C VAL A 112 8.34 -13.10 -16.26
N PRO A 113 9.55 -12.90 -16.83
CA PRO A 113 9.97 -11.61 -17.33
C PRO A 113 8.96 -11.06 -18.36
N ASN A 114 8.65 -9.77 -18.26
CA ASN A 114 7.80 -9.07 -19.24
C ASN A 114 8.59 -8.15 -20.18
N GLY A 115 9.92 -8.11 -20.03
CA GLY A 115 10.81 -7.27 -20.84
C GLY A 115 10.82 -5.78 -20.44
N ILE A 116 10.10 -5.42 -19.39
CA ILE A 116 10.05 -4.04 -18.87
C ILE A 116 11.13 -3.86 -17.80
N THR A 117 11.83 -2.75 -17.89
CA THR A 117 12.75 -2.25 -16.87
C THR A 117 12.30 -0.87 -16.42
N LEU A 118 12.33 -0.61 -15.12
CA LEU A 118 11.99 0.69 -14.54
C LEU A 118 13.21 1.26 -13.81
N ASP A 119 13.51 2.53 -14.09
CA ASP A 119 14.55 3.28 -13.37
C ASP A 119 13.95 3.86 -12.08
N LEU A 120 14.27 3.24 -10.96
CA LEU A 120 13.88 3.69 -9.63
C LEU A 120 14.88 4.73 -9.15
N GLY A 121 14.47 5.98 -9.08
CA GLY A 121 15.28 7.07 -8.54
C GLY A 121 15.73 6.81 -7.10
N ALA A 122 16.71 7.56 -6.63
CA ALA A 122 17.14 7.50 -5.23
C ALA A 122 15.99 7.73 -4.26
N ALA A 123 16.03 7.06 -3.12
CA ALA A 123 15.02 7.22 -2.07
C ALA A 123 14.93 8.68 -1.61
N GLN A 124 13.75 9.12 -1.26
CA GLN A 124 13.44 10.47 -0.82
C GLN A 124 12.67 10.43 0.50
N SER A 125 12.81 11.48 1.29
CA SER A 125 11.93 11.72 2.43
C SER A 125 10.56 12.10 1.88
N ILE A 126 9.57 11.24 2.06
CA ILE A 126 8.23 11.39 1.49
C ILE A 126 7.22 11.40 2.62
N GLU A 127 6.29 12.33 2.52
CA GLU A 127 5.15 12.38 3.40
C GLU A 127 4.06 11.42 2.88
N ASP A 128 3.78 10.36 3.64
CA ASP A 128 2.65 9.48 3.34
C ASP A 128 1.37 10.06 3.94
N GLN A 129 0.48 10.49 3.07
CA GLN A 129 -0.80 11.09 3.47
C GLN A 129 -1.77 10.01 3.96
N PRO A 130 -2.31 10.12 5.20
CA PRO A 130 -3.29 9.17 5.72
C PRO A 130 -4.50 8.95 4.81
N VAL A 131 -5.04 10.03 4.21
CA VAL A 131 -6.07 9.94 3.17
C VAL A 131 -5.39 9.62 1.83
N HIS A 132 -5.12 8.34 1.61
CA HIS A 132 -4.39 7.90 0.41
C HIS A 132 -5.21 8.09 -0.87
N LYS A 133 -6.48 7.68 -0.84
CA LYS A 133 -7.40 7.81 -1.97
C LYS A 133 -8.83 8.03 -1.47
N TYR A 134 -9.58 8.87 -2.17
CA TYR A 134 -11.03 8.91 -2.05
C TYR A 134 -11.67 9.05 -3.43
N GLU A 135 -12.88 8.52 -3.57
CA GLU A 135 -13.62 8.53 -4.82
C GLU A 135 -15.14 8.52 -4.55
N ILE A 136 -15.91 9.10 -5.45
CA ILE A 136 -17.37 9.02 -5.41
C ILE A 136 -17.82 8.14 -6.57
N LEU A 137 -18.30 6.96 -6.23
CA LEU A 137 -18.81 5.96 -7.16
C LEU A 137 -20.31 6.18 -7.37
N THR A 138 -20.77 6.05 -8.60
CA THR A 138 -22.20 6.08 -8.93
C THR A 138 -22.62 4.69 -9.37
N LEU A 139 -23.56 4.08 -8.66
CA LEU A 139 -24.12 2.79 -8.98
C LEU A 139 -25.11 2.89 -10.15
N ASN A 140 -25.53 1.75 -10.69
CA ASN A 140 -26.45 1.69 -11.84
C ASN A 140 -27.83 2.32 -11.58
N ASP A 141 -28.25 2.38 -10.32
CA ASP A 141 -29.50 3.02 -9.88
C ASP A 141 -29.35 4.52 -9.57
N GLY A 142 -28.16 5.10 -9.84
CA GLY A 142 -27.85 6.49 -9.55
C GLY A 142 -27.43 6.77 -8.10
N THR A 143 -27.42 5.76 -7.22
CA THR A 143 -26.96 5.90 -5.83
C THR A 143 -25.46 6.20 -5.79
N LYS A 144 -25.06 7.20 -5.01
CA LYS A 144 -23.66 7.56 -4.81
C LYS A 144 -23.08 6.92 -3.56
N VAL A 145 -21.92 6.29 -3.72
CA VAL A 145 -21.15 5.64 -2.66
C VAL A 145 -19.77 6.30 -2.59
N GLY A 146 -19.34 6.72 -1.41
CA GLY A 146 -17.99 7.22 -1.17
C GLY A 146 -17.05 6.04 -0.94
N TYR A 147 -15.89 6.07 -1.58
CA TYR A 147 -14.76 5.20 -1.23
C TYR A 147 -13.70 6.05 -0.55
N LEU A 148 -13.19 5.60 0.60
CA LEU A 148 -12.14 6.24 1.35
C LEU A 148 -11.11 5.20 1.78
N MET A 149 -9.88 5.33 1.28
CA MET A 149 -8.71 4.56 1.74
C MET A 149 -7.92 5.41 2.73
N TYR A 150 -7.83 4.96 3.98
CA TYR A 150 -7.25 5.69 5.10
C TYR A 150 -6.19 4.83 5.81
N ASN A 151 -4.90 5.20 5.64
CA ASN A 151 -3.76 4.33 5.93
C ASN A 151 -3.13 4.55 7.31
N SER A 152 -3.44 5.66 7.99
CA SER A 152 -2.87 5.94 9.31
C SER A 152 -3.79 6.86 10.11
N PHE A 153 -3.89 6.63 11.41
CA PHE A 153 -4.57 7.53 12.34
C PHE A 153 -3.59 8.59 12.86
N THR A 154 -3.16 9.48 11.95
CA THR A 154 -2.23 10.58 12.20
C THR A 154 -2.93 11.91 11.91
N ALA A 155 -2.89 12.86 12.85
CA ALA A 155 -3.61 14.12 12.74
C ALA A 155 -2.96 15.11 11.76
N GLY A 156 -1.64 15.17 11.75
CA GLY A 156 -0.87 16.11 10.95
C GLY A 156 0.63 15.92 11.11
N THR A 157 1.37 16.99 10.83
CA THR A 157 2.83 17.08 10.97
C THR A 157 3.21 17.98 12.13
N SER A 158 4.49 18.04 12.51
CA SER A 158 4.98 19.00 13.53
C SER A 158 4.77 20.45 13.10
N ALA A 159 4.80 20.72 11.79
CA ALA A 159 4.59 22.07 11.24
C ALA A 159 3.10 22.43 11.09
N ASP A 160 2.24 21.43 10.89
CA ASP A 160 0.79 21.57 10.76
C ASP A 160 0.08 20.38 11.44
N PRO A 161 -0.22 20.49 12.75
CA PRO A 161 -0.73 19.37 13.55
C PRO A 161 -2.09 18.82 13.12
N GLU A 162 -2.90 19.59 12.39
CA GLU A 162 -4.25 19.19 11.94
C GLU A 162 -4.33 18.89 10.42
N LYS A 163 -3.24 18.99 9.70
CA LYS A 163 -3.17 18.87 8.23
C LYS A 163 -3.96 17.70 7.67
N TYR A 164 -3.79 16.53 8.26
CA TYR A 164 -4.43 15.30 7.76
C TYR A 164 -5.88 15.16 8.25
N ASN A 165 -6.16 15.63 9.47
CA ASN A 165 -7.52 15.72 9.97
C ASN A 165 -8.35 16.69 9.11
N ASP A 166 -7.78 17.81 8.70
CA ASP A 166 -8.46 18.76 7.82
C ASP A 166 -8.70 18.17 6.43
N LYS A 167 -7.75 17.37 5.92
CA LYS A 167 -7.97 16.61 4.68
C LYS A 167 -9.13 15.62 4.81
N LEU A 168 -9.23 14.93 5.94
CA LEU A 168 -10.35 14.01 6.20
C LEU A 168 -11.69 14.76 6.30
N ARG A 169 -11.72 15.93 6.92
CA ARG A 169 -12.90 16.82 6.97
C ARG A 169 -13.31 17.32 5.58
N GLU A 170 -12.33 17.68 4.72
CA GLU A 170 -12.55 18.04 3.32
C GLU A 170 -13.26 16.91 2.56
N VAL A 171 -12.77 15.67 2.67
CA VAL A 171 -13.39 14.50 2.04
C VAL A 171 -14.82 14.28 2.53
N SER A 172 -15.05 14.42 3.84
CA SER A 172 -16.39 14.36 4.43
C SER A 172 -17.34 15.39 3.80
N THR A 173 -16.85 16.62 3.64
CA THR A 173 -17.62 17.71 3.04
C THR A 173 -17.98 17.37 1.58
N LYS A 174 -17.01 16.87 0.79
CA LYS A 174 -17.26 16.45 -0.60
C LYS A 174 -18.28 15.32 -0.71
N PHE A 175 -18.21 14.34 0.19
CA PHE A 175 -19.18 13.25 0.23
C PHE A 175 -20.59 13.76 0.57
N LYS A 176 -20.69 14.69 1.50
CA LYS A 176 -21.98 15.34 1.87
C LYS A 176 -22.55 16.15 0.71
N GLU A 177 -21.75 17.00 0.08
CA GLU A 177 -22.16 17.82 -1.07
C GLU A 177 -22.61 16.96 -2.27
N ALA A 178 -21.95 15.84 -2.49
CA ALA A 178 -22.31 14.88 -3.51
C ALA A 178 -23.53 14.01 -3.15
N ASN A 179 -24.07 14.14 -1.92
CA ASN A 179 -25.19 13.34 -1.41
C ASN A 179 -24.88 11.83 -1.37
N VAL A 180 -23.66 11.48 -0.97
CA VAL A 180 -23.24 10.08 -0.76
C VAL A 180 -24.15 9.41 0.27
N LYS A 181 -24.64 8.20 -0.03
CA LYS A 181 -25.56 7.46 0.83
C LYS A 181 -24.89 6.40 1.72
N ALA A 182 -23.73 5.92 1.29
CA ALA A 182 -22.92 4.95 2.02
C ALA A 182 -21.45 5.20 1.76
N THR A 183 -20.59 4.76 2.67
CA THR A 183 -19.14 4.87 2.51
C THR A 183 -18.49 3.50 2.65
N ILE A 184 -17.61 3.16 1.70
CA ILE A 184 -16.68 2.05 1.79
C ILE A 184 -15.41 2.60 2.40
N LEU A 185 -15.09 2.15 3.63
CA LEU A 185 -13.87 2.48 4.33
C LEU A 185 -12.85 1.36 4.12
N ASP A 186 -11.71 1.70 3.50
CA ASP A 186 -10.61 0.78 3.28
C ASP A 186 -9.46 1.06 4.27
N LEU A 187 -9.28 0.15 5.22
CA LEU A 187 -8.24 0.20 6.24
C LEU A 187 -7.18 -0.91 6.06
N ARG A 188 -7.11 -1.56 4.89
CA ARG A 188 -6.22 -2.71 4.66
C ARG A 188 -4.75 -2.40 4.92
N TYR A 189 -4.32 -1.17 4.76
CA TYR A 189 -2.94 -0.72 5.00
C TYR A 189 -2.82 0.16 6.24
N ASN A 190 -3.87 0.26 7.06
CA ASN A 190 -3.86 1.07 8.26
C ASN A 190 -3.19 0.31 9.42
N ALA A 191 -2.04 0.81 9.87
CA ALA A 191 -1.27 0.22 10.96
C ALA A 191 -1.71 0.71 12.36
N GLY A 192 -2.71 1.59 12.43
CA GLY A 192 -3.16 2.19 13.69
C GLY A 192 -2.81 3.66 13.84
N GLY A 193 -2.70 4.15 15.08
CA GLY A 193 -2.33 5.52 15.44
C GLY A 193 -3.19 6.12 16.55
N SER A 194 -3.47 7.44 16.49
CA SER A 194 -4.15 8.20 17.52
C SER A 194 -5.64 7.87 17.65
N LEU A 195 -6.11 7.70 18.87
CA LEU A 195 -7.54 7.53 19.19
C LEU A 195 -8.38 8.74 18.80
N ASP A 196 -7.83 9.95 18.85
CA ASP A 196 -8.55 11.17 18.46
C ASP A 196 -8.88 11.15 16.97
N CYS A 197 -7.96 10.65 16.13
CA CYS A 197 -8.21 10.46 14.71
C CYS A 197 -9.24 9.34 14.43
N VAL A 198 -9.24 8.26 15.22
CA VAL A 198 -10.28 7.22 15.17
C VAL A 198 -11.64 7.83 15.51
N GLN A 199 -11.71 8.65 16.57
CA GLN A 199 -12.93 9.32 16.96
C GLN A 199 -13.43 10.29 15.89
N LEU A 200 -12.54 11.07 15.28
CA LEU A 200 -12.89 11.96 14.17
C LEU A 200 -13.47 11.16 12.97
N LEU A 201 -12.78 10.10 12.54
CA LEU A 201 -13.26 9.26 11.44
C LEU A 201 -14.63 8.64 11.74
N ALA A 202 -14.80 8.11 12.96
CA ALA A 202 -16.07 7.53 13.38
C ALA A 202 -17.18 8.58 13.39
N THR A 203 -16.90 9.80 13.88
CA THR A 203 -17.86 10.91 13.89
C THR A 203 -18.30 11.31 12.47
N ILE A 204 -17.38 11.25 11.51
CA ILE A 204 -17.68 11.52 10.09
C ILE A 204 -18.58 10.45 9.47
N LEU A 205 -18.40 9.19 9.84
CA LEU A 205 -19.08 8.05 9.22
C LEU A 205 -20.37 7.64 9.93
N VAL A 206 -20.54 7.99 11.20
CA VAL A 206 -21.72 7.60 11.97
C VAL A 206 -22.98 8.35 11.51
N PRO A 207 -24.14 7.70 11.42
CA PRO A 207 -25.39 8.40 11.15
C PRO A 207 -25.71 9.46 12.22
N SER A 208 -26.23 10.61 11.79
CA SER A 208 -26.56 11.73 12.71
C SER A 208 -27.44 11.33 13.89
N ALA A 209 -28.33 10.36 13.72
CA ALA A 209 -29.18 9.81 14.77
C ALA A 209 -28.40 9.07 15.89
N ARG A 210 -27.13 8.75 15.67
CA ARG A 210 -26.23 8.09 16.65
C ARG A 210 -25.23 9.05 17.28
N MET A 211 -25.22 10.30 16.87
CA MET A 211 -24.34 11.32 17.46
C MET A 211 -24.64 11.47 18.95
N GLY A 212 -23.58 11.57 19.78
CA GLY A 212 -23.69 11.68 21.22
C GLY A 212 -23.91 10.37 21.99
N THR A 213 -23.94 9.21 21.29
CA THR A 213 -23.89 7.90 21.97
C THR A 213 -22.45 7.44 22.15
N PRO A 214 -22.11 6.70 23.24
CA PRO A 214 -20.78 6.14 23.40
C PRO A 214 -20.43 5.23 22.22
N MET A 215 -19.23 5.41 21.66
CA MET A 215 -18.75 4.65 20.52
C MET A 215 -18.07 3.35 20.97
N ALA A 216 -17.33 3.41 22.07
CA ALA A 216 -16.63 2.29 22.69
C ALA A 216 -16.37 2.58 24.17
N TYR A 217 -16.12 1.52 24.92
CA TYR A 217 -15.61 1.58 26.29
C TYR A 217 -14.22 0.93 26.29
N LEU A 218 -13.27 1.58 26.95
CA LEU A 218 -11.94 1.01 27.20
C LEU A 218 -11.93 0.43 28.62
N GLU A 219 -11.67 -0.87 28.74
CA GLU A 219 -11.41 -1.53 30.02
C GLU A 219 -9.89 -1.67 30.18
N TYR A 220 -9.36 -1.29 31.35
CA TYR A 220 -7.93 -1.35 31.69
C TYR A 220 -7.66 -2.45 32.70
#